data_8d17d4454d929d49edefe1da29302865
#
_entry.id   8d17d4454d929d49edefe1da29302865
#
_cell.length_a   1.000
_cell.length_b   1.000
_cell.length_c   1.000
_cell.angle_alpha   90.00
_cell.angle_beta   90.00
_cell.angle_gamma   90.00
#
_symmetry.space_group_name_H-M   'P 1'
#
loop_
_entity.id
_entity.type
_entity.pdbx_description
1 polymer ?
#
loop_
_entity_poly.entity_id
_entity_poly.type
_entity_poly.pdbx_seq_one_letter_code
_entity_poly.pdbx_strand_id
1 'polypeptide(L)'
;MIPVPIRHQARAAIERAWDAAVASGGLPAVLDDQPRPSIEVERPANPEYGDLASNLALKLARPYRMAPLEIATLLAAKLVRDAATHPDSPVEAVEVAPPGFLNLRLADRALETVVAGILDGPEAWGHVEPVRPRSVNVEFVSANPTGPLTIGNARGAFVGDLLSRVLAAGGQRVTREYYFNDSGAQISHLGASIVAVHRGEPIPEEGYRGAYVDELAREVPPDVWQAAEAPGADPADVVGRWAATRVRAGIESSLEHLGVHFGVWTSEARLHEDGWVERAIERLRERGHLYEQDGALWFRSTAFGDDKDRVIYRSDGRPTYFAADIGYVTEKFSRGFDHLIYVWGADHHGTVARVRNAAEAMGYDREAVEILLYSWVRFVRDGVEVSMSKRAGEFITLDELLAEVGVDAARWFFASRAATTGIDFDIELAKRQSNENPVYYVKYAHARIASILRKADGLGLAPAPGVEGTLAGAPEAALARAIARYPEVVEDAVAAEETHGITAYATELATTFHGFYRDARVVDPDEPERSAARLALARATQVTLAATLGLLGISAPESM
;
A
#
# COMPACT_ATOMS: atom_id res chain seq x y z
N MET A 1 23.14 6.23 -6.55
CA MET A 1 23.04 6.01 -5.07
C MET A 1 21.70 6.58 -4.63
N ILE A 2 20.93 5.87 -3.81
CA ILE A 2 19.65 6.39 -3.29
C ILE A 2 19.97 7.58 -2.37
N PRO A 3 19.38 8.76 -2.60
CA PRO A 3 19.59 9.90 -1.71
C PRO A 3 19.07 9.62 -0.32
N VAL A 4 19.85 9.89 0.71
CA VAL A 4 19.43 9.75 2.11
C VAL A 4 18.30 10.75 2.38
N PRO A 5 17.12 10.32 2.88
CA PRO A 5 16.02 11.24 3.19
C PRO A 5 16.47 12.36 4.15
N ILE A 6 15.99 13.58 3.92
CA ILE A 6 16.36 14.74 4.76
C ILE A 6 16.00 14.51 6.24
N ARG A 7 14.89 13.83 6.51
CA ARG A 7 14.50 13.42 7.87
C ARG A 7 15.58 12.59 8.56
N HIS A 8 16.23 11.66 7.86
CA HIS A 8 17.31 10.84 8.40
C HIS A 8 18.57 11.67 8.64
N GLN A 9 18.90 12.59 7.72
CA GLN A 9 20.02 13.51 7.90
C GLN A 9 19.80 14.43 9.13
N ALA A 10 18.60 14.95 9.30
CA ALA A 10 18.23 15.78 10.47
C ALA A 10 18.29 14.96 11.78
N ARG A 11 17.81 13.69 11.75
CA ARG A 11 17.95 12.78 12.89
C ARG A 11 19.40 12.57 13.29
N ALA A 12 20.28 12.31 12.32
CA ALA A 12 21.71 12.14 12.56
C ALA A 12 22.36 13.42 13.11
N ALA A 13 21.96 14.61 12.65
CA ALA A 13 22.43 15.87 13.19
C ALA A 13 22.00 16.07 14.67
N ILE A 14 20.75 15.72 14.99
CA ILE A 14 20.25 15.76 16.40
C ILE A 14 21.01 14.75 17.26
N GLU A 15 21.32 13.58 16.75
CA GLU A 15 22.08 12.56 17.48
C GLU A 15 23.51 13.05 17.78
N ARG A 16 24.22 13.61 16.79
CA ARG A 16 25.53 14.22 17.02
C ARG A 16 25.50 15.37 18.03
N ALA A 17 24.44 16.21 17.95
CA ALA A 17 24.24 17.29 18.91
C ALA A 17 24.01 16.79 20.34
N TRP A 18 23.27 15.70 20.47
CA TRP A 18 23.05 15.04 21.76
C TRP A 18 24.36 14.46 22.32
N ASP A 19 25.10 13.71 21.51
CA ASP A 19 26.41 13.16 21.91
C ASP A 19 27.39 14.27 22.32
N ALA A 20 27.43 15.38 21.58
CA ALA A 20 28.25 16.54 21.92
C ALA A 20 27.80 17.24 23.21
N ALA A 21 26.51 17.25 23.52
CA ALA A 21 26.00 17.80 24.78
C ALA A 21 26.39 16.93 25.96
N VAL A 22 26.32 15.61 25.84
CA VAL A 22 26.78 14.64 26.84
C VAL A 22 28.30 14.73 27.03
N ALA A 23 29.07 14.70 25.95
CA ALA A 23 30.54 14.76 26.00
C ALA A 23 31.08 16.05 26.65
N SER A 24 30.34 17.16 26.53
CA SER A 24 30.70 18.43 27.17
C SER A 24 30.20 18.59 28.61
N GLY A 25 29.52 17.60 29.17
CA GLY A 25 28.91 17.63 30.50
C GLY A 25 27.67 18.52 30.61
N GLY A 26 27.12 19.00 29.49
CA GLY A 26 25.88 19.78 29.46
C GLY A 26 24.63 18.91 29.73
N LEU A 27 24.68 17.66 29.29
CA LEU A 27 23.66 16.65 29.58
C LEU A 27 24.30 15.46 30.30
N PRO A 28 23.57 14.77 31.18
CA PRO A 28 24.04 13.53 31.82
C PRO A 28 24.35 12.44 30.78
N ALA A 29 25.31 11.58 31.06
CA ALA A 29 25.47 10.36 30.30
C ALA A 29 24.22 9.48 30.47
N VAL A 30 23.78 8.83 29.39
CA VAL A 30 22.73 7.81 29.48
C VAL A 30 23.29 6.65 30.26
N LEU A 31 22.58 6.20 31.29
CA LEU A 31 22.99 5.01 32.07
C LEU A 31 22.99 3.80 31.13
N ASP A 32 24.05 2.98 31.21
CA ASP A 32 24.28 1.80 30.37
C ASP A 32 23.10 0.79 30.37
N ASP A 33 22.29 0.81 31.42
CA ASP A 33 21.15 -0.10 31.61
C ASP A 33 19.82 0.41 30.98
N GLN A 34 19.80 1.60 30.42
CA GLN A 34 18.59 2.15 29.81
C GLN A 34 18.75 2.33 28.30
N PRO A 35 17.81 1.80 27.49
CA PRO A 35 17.85 2.03 26.06
C PRO A 35 17.74 3.52 25.76
N ARG A 36 18.58 4.02 24.85
CA ARG A 36 18.45 5.38 24.32
C ARG A 36 17.07 5.58 23.71
N PRO A 37 16.32 6.65 24.04
CA PRO A 37 15.06 6.92 23.39
C PRO A 37 15.28 7.18 21.90
N SER A 38 14.32 6.73 21.09
CA SER A 38 14.33 7.01 19.64
C SER A 38 14.20 8.50 19.38
N ILE A 39 15.00 9.00 18.43
CA ILE A 39 14.93 10.37 17.94
C ILE A 39 13.83 10.42 16.87
N GLU A 40 12.69 10.99 17.22
CA GLU A 40 11.61 11.26 16.28
C GLU A 40 11.82 12.61 15.65
N VAL A 41 11.65 12.65 14.33
CA VAL A 41 11.70 13.87 13.52
C VAL A 41 10.49 13.85 12.61
N GLU A 42 9.63 14.85 12.76
CA GLU A 42 8.36 14.95 12.05
C GLU A 42 8.20 16.33 11.42
N ARG A 43 7.28 16.45 10.47
CA ARG A 43 6.88 17.74 9.92
C ARG A 43 5.80 18.36 10.79
N PRO A 44 5.99 19.61 11.28
CA PRO A 44 4.96 20.29 12.04
C PRO A 44 3.75 20.60 11.13
N ALA A 45 2.55 20.50 11.68
CA ALA A 45 1.32 20.82 10.97
C ALA A 45 1.24 22.31 10.54
N ASN A 46 1.81 23.22 11.35
CA ASN A 46 1.95 24.64 11.01
C ASN A 46 3.37 24.91 10.49
N PRO A 47 3.54 25.34 9.22
CA PRO A 47 4.85 25.68 8.64
C PRO A 47 5.63 26.79 9.36
N GLU A 48 4.98 27.62 10.16
CA GLU A 48 5.64 28.63 10.97
C GLU A 48 6.62 28.02 11.98
N TYR A 49 6.37 26.79 12.42
CA TYR A 49 7.25 26.05 13.32
C TYR A 49 8.45 25.36 12.61
N GLY A 50 8.74 25.74 11.38
CA GLY A 50 9.87 25.21 10.62
C GLY A 50 9.50 24.08 9.66
N ASP A 51 10.53 23.45 9.09
CA ASP A 51 10.39 22.35 8.13
C ASP A 51 10.26 20.99 8.81
N LEU A 52 10.96 20.82 9.93
CA LEU A 52 10.98 19.59 10.74
C LEU A 52 10.95 19.94 12.23
N ALA A 53 10.46 19.03 13.05
CA ALA A 53 10.42 19.17 14.50
C ALA A 53 10.82 17.86 15.20
N SER A 54 11.43 17.99 16.40
CA SER A 54 11.72 16.84 17.25
C SER A 54 11.27 17.07 18.68
N ASN A 55 10.73 16.02 19.29
CA ASN A 55 10.29 15.96 20.69
C ASN A 55 11.36 15.32 21.61
N LEU A 56 12.59 15.14 21.16
CA LEU A 56 13.63 14.42 21.91
C LEU A 56 13.82 14.97 23.33
N ALA A 57 13.82 16.29 23.51
CA ALA A 57 13.99 16.89 24.83
C ALA A 57 12.87 16.53 25.83
N LEU A 58 11.64 16.32 25.33
CA LEU A 58 10.52 15.83 26.14
C LEU A 58 10.75 14.39 26.61
N LYS A 59 11.28 13.54 25.74
CA LYS A 59 11.62 12.14 26.07
C LYS A 59 12.76 12.06 27.06
N LEU A 60 13.74 12.97 26.99
CA LEU A 60 14.90 13.02 27.87
C LEU A 60 14.61 13.67 29.25
N ALA A 61 13.54 14.43 29.40
CA ALA A 61 13.24 15.19 30.62
C ALA A 61 13.16 14.30 31.87
N ARG A 62 12.46 13.19 31.80
CA ARG A 62 12.31 12.25 32.92
C ARG A 62 13.61 11.48 33.22
N PRO A 63 14.30 10.86 32.25
CA PRO A 63 15.58 10.21 32.46
C PRO A 63 16.65 11.14 33.07
N TYR A 64 16.74 12.36 32.56
CA TYR A 64 17.75 13.33 33.02
C TYR A 64 17.33 14.15 34.24
N ARG A 65 16.05 14.10 34.66
CA ARG A 65 15.48 14.92 35.74
C ARG A 65 15.74 16.42 35.51
N MET A 66 15.63 16.85 34.27
CA MET A 66 15.83 18.23 33.81
C MET A 66 14.57 18.76 33.13
N ALA A 67 14.39 20.06 33.10
CA ALA A 67 13.28 20.65 32.38
C ALA A 67 13.44 20.45 30.86
N PRO A 68 12.37 20.03 30.13
CA PRO A 68 12.47 19.77 28.68
C PRO A 68 12.97 21.00 27.92
N LEU A 69 12.57 22.20 28.31
CA LEU A 69 13.00 23.44 27.67
C LEU A 69 14.50 23.71 27.84
N GLU A 70 15.06 23.36 28.99
CA GLU A 70 16.51 23.44 29.27
C GLU A 70 17.29 22.46 28.38
N ILE A 71 16.83 21.22 28.30
CA ILE A 71 17.44 20.19 27.43
C ILE A 71 17.37 20.64 25.97
N ALA A 72 16.20 21.13 25.51
CA ALA A 72 16.04 21.61 24.14
C ALA A 72 17.00 22.79 23.83
N THR A 73 17.19 23.70 24.77
CA THR A 73 18.12 24.82 24.62
C THR A 73 19.58 24.35 24.47
N LEU A 74 19.99 23.35 25.27
CA LEU A 74 21.33 22.76 25.17
C LEU A 74 21.54 22.04 23.84
N LEU A 75 20.55 21.25 23.40
CA LEU A 75 20.58 20.55 22.12
C LEU A 75 20.61 21.52 20.94
N ALA A 76 19.79 22.58 20.97
CA ALA A 76 19.77 23.61 19.92
C ALA A 76 21.13 24.32 19.77
N ALA A 77 21.79 24.65 20.90
CA ALA A 77 23.12 25.25 20.86
C ALA A 77 24.18 24.34 20.24
N LYS A 78 24.04 23.00 20.41
CA LYS A 78 24.95 22.04 19.76
C LYS A 78 24.59 21.82 18.31
N LEU A 79 23.31 21.80 17.93
CA LEU A 79 22.85 21.71 16.54
C LEU A 79 23.35 22.89 15.69
N VAL A 80 23.28 24.12 16.21
CA VAL A 80 23.82 25.32 15.53
C VAL A 80 25.32 25.17 15.29
N ARG A 81 26.07 24.60 16.23
CA ARG A 81 27.50 24.33 16.06
C ARG A 81 27.76 23.20 15.06
N ASP A 82 26.96 22.13 15.11
CA ASP A 82 27.03 21.02 14.14
C ASP A 82 26.83 21.57 12.71
N ALA A 83 25.82 22.38 12.50
CA ALA A 83 25.55 23.01 11.20
C ALA A 83 26.71 23.87 10.68
N ALA A 84 27.44 24.52 11.57
CA ALA A 84 28.60 25.33 11.21
C ALA A 84 29.88 24.51 10.88
N THR A 85 29.99 23.31 11.46
CA THR A 85 31.19 22.44 11.33
C THR A 85 31.01 21.29 10.33
N HIS A 86 29.77 20.95 10.00
CA HIS A 86 29.43 19.90 9.03
C HIS A 86 28.72 20.54 7.82
N PRO A 87 29.43 20.76 6.71
CA PRO A 87 28.84 21.39 5.51
C PRO A 87 27.63 20.63 4.95
N ASP A 88 27.54 19.34 5.20
CA ASP A 88 26.43 18.49 4.76
C ASP A 88 25.25 18.45 5.74
N SER A 89 25.30 19.23 6.84
CA SER A 89 24.16 19.29 7.76
C SER A 89 22.94 19.89 7.06
N PRO A 90 21.76 19.24 7.14
CA PRO A 90 20.56 19.75 6.48
C PRO A 90 19.93 20.95 7.24
N VAL A 91 20.44 21.27 8.44
CA VAL A 91 19.84 22.27 9.34
C VAL A 91 20.52 23.62 9.15
N GLU A 92 19.74 24.65 8.84
CA GLU A 92 20.15 26.05 8.82
C GLU A 92 19.95 26.75 10.17
N ALA A 93 18.75 26.58 10.74
CA ALA A 93 18.37 27.23 11.99
C ALA A 93 17.57 26.28 12.88
N VAL A 94 17.65 26.54 14.19
CA VAL A 94 16.93 25.78 15.22
C VAL A 94 16.21 26.77 16.13
N GLU A 95 14.91 26.58 16.31
CA GLU A 95 14.10 27.33 17.25
C GLU A 95 13.58 26.39 18.33
N VAL A 96 13.70 26.82 19.59
CA VAL A 96 13.17 26.06 20.72
C VAL A 96 11.78 26.55 21.06
N ALA A 97 10.80 25.66 21.01
CA ALA A 97 9.42 25.96 21.33
C ALA A 97 8.94 25.23 22.60
N PRO A 98 8.18 25.90 23.49
CA PRO A 98 7.57 25.23 24.63
C PRO A 98 6.68 24.05 24.24
N PRO A 99 6.66 22.97 25.05
CA PRO A 99 7.38 22.80 26.31
C PRO A 99 8.81 22.25 26.16
N GLY A 100 9.37 22.06 24.94
CA GLY A 100 10.71 21.55 24.69
C GLY A 100 10.84 20.92 23.30
N PHE A 101 10.15 21.46 22.30
CA PHE A 101 10.32 21.07 20.90
C PHE A 101 11.55 21.74 20.29
N LEU A 102 12.22 21.02 19.41
CA LEU A 102 13.25 21.53 18.53
C LEU A 102 12.65 21.69 17.14
N ASN A 103 12.43 22.92 16.71
CA ASN A 103 11.94 23.25 15.38
C ASN A 103 13.12 23.56 14.47
N LEU A 104 13.22 22.88 13.34
CA LEU A 104 14.36 22.95 12.42
C LEU A 104 13.94 23.60 11.12
N ARG A 105 14.77 24.52 10.62
CA ARG A 105 14.69 25.03 9.25
C ARG A 105 15.79 24.39 8.41
N LEU A 106 15.40 23.94 7.23
CA LEU A 106 16.33 23.27 6.30
C LEU A 106 17.17 24.31 5.56
N ALA A 107 18.45 23.99 5.39
CA ALA A 107 19.36 24.77 4.59
C ALA A 107 19.03 24.64 3.10
N ASP A 108 19.02 25.74 2.36
CA ASP A 108 18.76 25.73 0.92
C ASP A 108 19.71 24.79 0.17
N ARG A 109 21.00 24.75 0.54
CA ARG A 109 21.99 23.82 -0.01
C ARG A 109 21.59 22.34 0.13
N ALA A 110 20.90 21.95 1.20
CA ALA A 110 20.44 20.58 1.39
C ALA A 110 19.32 20.25 0.40
N LEU A 111 18.41 21.19 0.15
CA LEU A 111 17.35 21.06 -0.84
C LEU A 111 17.91 21.03 -2.28
N GLU A 112 18.91 21.87 -2.57
CA GLU A 112 19.64 21.87 -3.87
C GLU A 112 20.34 20.53 -4.11
N THR A 113 20.96 19.96 -3.06
CA THR A 113 21.59 18.63 -3.12
C THR A 113 20.56 17.53 -3.44
N VAL A 114 19.37 17.61 -2.88
CA VAL A 114 18.28 16.67 -3.21
C VAL A 114 17.88 16.80 -4.68
N VAL A 115 17.68 18.02 -5.17
CA VAL A 115 17.33 18.28 -6.58
C VAL A 115 18.42 17.73 -7.51
N ALA A 116 19.70 18.00 -7.22
CA ALA A 116 20.82 17.48 -7.99
C ALA A 116 20.84 15.94 -7.99
N GLY A 117 20.66 15.31 -6.83
CA GLY A 117 20.61 13.85 -6.69
C GLY A 117 19.47 13.19 -7.48
N ILE A 118 18.31 13.85 -7.58
CA ILE A 118 17.19 13.38 -8.39
C ILE A 118 17.53 13.38 -9.88
N LEU A 119 18.21 14.42 -10.35
CA LEU A 119 18.60 14.51 -11.77
C LEU A 119 19.70 13.52 -12.13
N ASP A 120 20.61 13.24 -11.20
CA ASP A 120 21.71 12.28 -11.39
C ASP A 120 21.21 10.82 -11.37
N GLY A 121 20.20 10.51 -10.54
CA GLY A 121 19.65 9.16 -10.40
C GLY A 121 18.12 9.10 -10.29
N PRO A 122 17.38 9.50 -11.33
CA PRO A 122 15.93 9.64 -11.26
C PRO A 122 15.19 8.33 -10.95
N GLU A 123 15.73 7.19 -11.36
CA GLU A 123 15.12 5.85 -11.17
C GLU A 123 15.18 5.38 -9.71
N ALA A 124 16.18 5.87 -8.94
CA ALA A 124 16.34 5.53 -7.53
C ALA A 124 15.47 6.40 -6.60
N TRP A 125 14.88 7.48 -7.13
CA TRP A 125 14.14 8.45 -6.33
C TRP A 125 12.85 7.86 -5.76
N GLY A 126 12.67 7.96 -4.44
CA GLY A 126 11.52 7.41 -3.73
C GLY A 126 11.68 5.96 -3.26
N HIS A 127 12.78 5.30 -3.61
CA HIS A 127 13.13 4.04 -2.96
C HIS A 127 13.81 4.32 -1.61
N VAL A 128 13.42 3.60 -0.59
CA VAL A 128 13.97 3.71 0.76
C VAL A 128 14.63 2.38 1.12
N GLU A 129 15.85 2.45 1.67
CA GLU A 129 16.54 1.25 2.16
C GLU A 129 16.21 1.04 3.65
N PRO A 130 15.53 -0.04 4.01
CA PRO A 130 15.26 -0.36 5.40
C PRO A 130 16.54 -0.91 6.07
N VAL A 131 16.68 -0.68 7.36
CA VAL A 131 17.78 -1.24 8.16
C VAL A 131 17.79 -2.78 8.06
N ARG A 132 16.62 -3.40 8.00
CA ARG A 132 16.43 -4.85 7.85
C ARG A 132 15.24 -5.15 6.94
N PRO A 133 15.50 -5.57 5.69
CA PRO A 133 14.44 -5.98 4.78
C PRO A 133 13.70 -7.21 5.31
N ARG A 134 12.36 -7.13 5.41
CA ARG A 134 11.49 -8.29 5.72
C ARG A 134 11.07 -8.99 4.43
N SER A 135 10.82 -10.30 4.52
CA SER A 135 10.12 -11.07 3.51
C SER A 135 8.62 -11.02 3.81
N VAL A 136 7.86 -10.30 3.00
CA VAL A 136 6.44 -10.02 3.25
C VAL A 136 5.57 -10.75 2.22
N ASN A 137 4.57 -11.48 2.70
CA ASN A 137 3.51 -12.04 1.87
C ASN A 137 2.28 -11.15 1.98
N VAL A 138 1.79 -10.66 0.85
CA VAL A 138 0.54 -9.88 0.78
C VAL A 138 -0.48 -10.70 -0.01
N GLU A 139 -1.49 -11.20 0.67
CA GLU A 139 -2.62 -11.90 0.09
C GLU A 139 -3.81 -10.96 -0.07
N PHE A 140 -4.37 -10.88 -1.27
CA PHE A 140 -5.49 -9.99 -1.53
C PHE A 140 -6.35 -10.46 -2.70
N VAL A 141 -7.56 -9.93 -2.82
CA VAL A 141 -8.65 -10.34 -3.70
C VAL A 141 -9.22 -11.67 -3.27
N SER A 142 -8.51 -12.75 -3.48
CA SER A 142 -8.81 -14.14 -3.07
C SER A 142 -10.28 -14.52 -3.27
N ALA A 143 -10.86 -14.10 -4.41
CA ALA A 143 -12.24 -14.41 -4.78
C ALA A 143 -12.33 -15.84 -5.35
N ASN A 144 -13.37 -16.58 -4.96
CA ASN A 144 -13.60 -17.90 -5.48
C ASN A 144 -13.93 -17.86 -6.99
N PRO A 145 -13.46 -18.84 -7.77
CA PRO A 145 -13.62 -18.85 -9.22
C PRO A 145 -15.04 -19.33 -9.64
N THR A 146 -16.05 -18.60 -9.17
CA THR A 146 -17.46 -18.90 -9.41
C THR A 146 -18.16 -17.82 -10.27
N GLY A 147 -17.44 -16.79 -10.69
CA GLY A 147 -17.93 -15.71 -11.52
C GLY A 147 -16.90 -14.60 -11.71
N PRO A 148 -17.18 -13.60 -12.55
CA PRO A 148 -16.27 -12.48 -12.79
C PRO A 148 -16.07 -11.66 -11.53
N LEU A 149 -14.93 -10.92 -11.48
CA LEU A 149 -14.65 -10.02 -10.37
C LEU A 149 -15.69 -8.90 -10.31
N THR A 150 -16.35 -8.81 -9.17
CA THR A 150 -17.27 -7.72 -8.89
C THR A 150 -16.50 -6.53 -8.32
N ILE A 151 -17.09 -5.35 -8.37
CA ILE A 151 -16.54 -4.13 -7.77
C ILE A 151 -16.25 -4.31 -6.26
N GLY A 152 -17.03 -5.12 -5.54
CA GLY A 152 -16.76 -5.45 -4.14
C GLY A 152 -15.40 -6.11 -3.94
N ASN A 153 -14.99 -6.98 -4.87
CA ASN A 153 -13.65 -7.59 -4.87
C ASN A 153 -12.57 -6.61 -5.37
N ALA A 154 -12.93 -5.69 -6.27
CA ALA A 154 -12.00 -4.73 -6.87
C ALA A 154 -11.30 -3.87 -5.82
N ARG A 155 -11.99 -3.43 -4.76
CA ARG A 155 -11.35 -2.65 -3.69
C ARG A 155 -10.18 -3.39 -3.06
N GLY A 156 -10.33 -4.69 -2.80
CA GLY A 156 -9.23 -5.53 -2.31
C GLY A 156 -8.04 -5.55 -3.26
N ALA A 157 -8.29 -5.59 -4.58
CA ALA A 157 -7.24 -5.53 -5.60
C ALA A 157 -6.46 -4.22 -5.55
N PHE A 158 -7.15 -3.08 -5.46
CA PHE A 158 -6.50 -1.77 -5.37
C PHE A 158 -5.69 -1.61 -4.07
N VAL A 159 -6.27 -1.97 -2.93
CA VAL A 159 -5.61 -1.84 -1.61
C VAL A 159 -4.38 -2.75 -1.54
N GLY A 160 -4.50 -4.01 -1.94
CA GLY A 160 -3.40 -4.97 -1.87
C GLY A 160 -2.26 -4.66 -2.83
N ASP A 161 -2.57 -4.25 -4.07
CA ASP A 161 -1.54 -3.87 -5.05
C ASP A 161 -0.80 -2.60 -4.62
N LEU A 162 -1.53 -1.57 -4.17
CA LEU A 162 -0.94 -0.33 -3.72
C LEU A 162 -0.04 -0.54 -2.49
N LEU A 163 -0.51 -1.29 -1.49
CA LEU A 163 0.29 -1.66 -0.33
C LEU A 163 1.55 -2.42 -0.75
N SER A 164 1.42 -3.39 -1.66
CA SER A 164 2.55 -4.17 -2.17
C SER A 164 3.59 -3.29 -2.87
N ARG A 165 3.16 -2.28 -3.64
CA ARG A 165 4.06 -1.31 -4.30
C ARG A 165 4.79 -0.45 -3.29
N VAL A 166 4.09 0.05 -2.28
CA VAL A 166 4.66 0.88 -1.22
C VAL A 166 5.67 0.10 -0.39
N LEU A 167 5.34 -1.12 0.04
CA LEU A 167 6.26 -1.98 0.77
C LEU A 167 7.53 -2.30 -0.05
N ALA A 168 7.37 -2.54 -1.36
CA ALA A 168 8.51 -2.78 -2.26
C ALA A 168 9.38 -1.52 -2.42
N ALA A 169 8.79 -0.31 -2.56
CA ALA A 169 9.51 0.95 -2.60
C ALA A 169 10.24 1.24 -1.26
N GLY A 170 9.67 0.78 -0.14
CA GLY A 170 10.29 0.75 1.18
C GLY A 170 11.33 -0.34 1.36
N GLY A 171 11.76 -1.03 0.29
CA GLY A 171 12.84 -2.02 0.28
C GLY A 171 12.46 -3.37 0.89
N GLN A 172 11.17 -3.67 1.10
CA GLN A 172 10.72 -4.99 1.55
C GLN A 172 10.70 -5.98 0.37
N ARG A 173 10.94 -7.27 0.66
CA ARG A 173 10.81 -8.35 -0.33
C ARG A 173 9.36 -8.83 -0.35
N VAL A 174 8.56 -8.33 -1.27
CA VAL A 174 7.12 -8.56 -1.32
C VAL A 174 6.76 -9.68 -2.27
N THR A 175 6.00 -10.66 -1.79
CA THR A 175 5.32 -11.67 -2.59
C THR A 175 3.82 -11.39 -2.58
N ARG A 176 3.24 -11.20 -3.78
CA ARG A 176 1.80 -11.04 -3.98
C ARG A 176 1.17 -12.39 -4.21
N GLU A 177 0.17 -12.73 -3.43
CA GLU A 177 -0.46 -14.05 -3.44
C GLU A 177 -1.97 -13.95 -3.58
N TYR A 178 -2.53 -14.82 -4.41
CA TYR A 178 -3.96 -15.02 -4.60
C TYR A 178 -4.32 -16.42 -4.11
N TYR A 179 -5.28 -16.50 -3.19
CA TYR A 179 -5.85 -17.76 -2.71
C TYR A 179 -7.20 -18.01 -3.37
N PHE A 180 -7.48 -19.23 -3.80
CA PHE A 180 -8.76 -19.59 -4.39
C PHE A 180 -9.22 -20.98 -3.97
N ASN A 181 -10.52 -21.10 -3.74
CA ASN A 181 -11.15 -22.38 -3.48
C ASN A 181 -11.64 -22.96 -4.81
N ASP A 182 -10.97 -23.99 -5.29
CA ASP A 182 -11.21 -24.69 -6.55
C ASP A 182 -11.94 -26.03 -6.36
N SER A 183 -12.51 -26.27 -5.18
CA SER A 183 -13.21 -27.50 -4.82
C SER A 183 -14.45 -27.24 -3.95
N GLY A 184 -15.24 -28.30 -3.73
CA GLY A 184 -16.38 -28.27 -2.82
C GLY A 184 -17.67 -27.68 -3.40
N ALA A 185 -18.63 -27.40 -2.52
CA ALA A 185 -20.02 -27.13 -2.89
C ALA A 185 -20.21 -25.95 -3.86
N GLN A 186 -19.41 -24.88 -3.73
CA GLN A 186 -19.54 -23.70 -4.61
C GLN A 186 -19.20 -24.03 -6.07
N ILE A 187 -18.19 -24.86 -6.28
CA ILE A 187 -17.80 -25.28 -7.62
C ILE A 187 -18.84 -26.23 -8.23
N SER A 188 -19.37 -27.15 -7.42
CA SER A 188 -20.47 -28.03 -7.86
C SER A 188 -21.74 -27.24 -8.17
N HIS A 189 -22.07 -26.18 -7.39
CA HIS A 189 -23.23 -25.31 -7.67
C HIS A 189 -23.05 -24.53 -8.98
N LEU A 190 -21.83 -24.07 -9.30
CA LEU A 190 -21.54 -23.44 -10.60
C LEU A 190 -21.72 -24.45 -11.74
N GLY A 191 -21.18 -25.66 -11.59
CA GLY A 191 -21.33 -26.73 -12.57
C GLY A 191 -22.81 -27.11 -12.77
N ALA A 192 -23.58 -27.26 -11.69
CA ALA A 192 -25.02 -27.55 -11.76
C ALA A 192 -25.80 -26.47 -12.51
N SER A 193 -25.42 -25.18 -12.33
CA SER A 193 -26.03 -24.06 -13.06
C SER A 193 -25.75 -24.16 -14.57
N ILE A 194 -24.50 -24.45 -14.95
CA ILE A 194 -24.09 -24.59 -16.35
C ILE A 194 -24.78 -25.81 -17.01
N VAL A 195 -24.85 -26.92 -16.29
CA VAL A 195 -25.57 -28.12 -16.76
C VAL A 195 -27.06 -27.85 -16.97
N ALA A 196 -27.71 -27.14 -16.05
CA ALA A 196 -29.11 -26.75 -16.17
C ALA A 196 -29.37 -25.87 -17.41
N VAL A 197 -28.53 -24.84 -17.62
CA VAL A 197 -28.61 -23.98 -18.80
C VAL A 197 -28.43 -24.79 -20.11
N HIS A 198 -27.44 -25.68 -20.15
CA HIS A 198 -27.19 -26.54 -21.32
C HIS A 198 -28.38 -27.45 -21.64
N ARG A 199 -29.09 -27.95 -20.62
CA ARG A 199 -30.25 -28.82 -20.77
C ARG A 199 -31.58 -28.09 -20.96
N GLY A 200 -31.57 -26.75 -20.85
CA GLY A 200 -32.81 -25.95 -20.84
C GLY A 200 -33.66 -26.14 -19.60
N GLU A 201 -33.07 -26.56 -18.50
CA GLU A 201 -33.70 -26.79 -17.21
C GLU A 201 -33.59 -25.54 -16.32
N PRO A 202 -34.49 -25.37 -15.32
CA PRO A 202 -34.35 -24.29 -14.32
C PRO A 202 -33.04 -24.42 -13.53
N ILE A 203 -32.32 -23.30 -13.34
CA ILE A 203 -31.13 -23.26 -12.49
C ILE A 203 -31.55 -23.54 -11.04
N PRO A 204 -30.84 -24.43 -10.31
CA PRO A 204 -31.10 -24.72 -8.89
C PRO A 204 -31.13 -23.46 -8.04
N GLU A 205 -31.83 -23.51 -6.89
CA GLU A 205 -32.00 -22.34 -6.00
C GLU A 205 -30.66 -21.77 -5.53
N GLU A 206 -29.73 -22.63 -5.15
CA GLU A 206 -28.36 -22.27 -4.73
C GLU A 206 -27.39 -22.02 -5.89
N GLY A 207 -27.88 -22.13 -7.13
CA GLY A 207 -27.08 -21.99 -8.34
C GLY A 207 -26.76 -20.54 -8.66
N TYR A 208 -25.74 -20.37 -9.49
CA TYR A 208 -25.30 -19.08 -10.01
C TYR A 208 -26.11 -18.67 -11.24
N ARG A 209 -26.36 -17.37 -11.40
CA ARG A 209 -27.19 -16.79 -12.47
C ARG A 209 -26.46 -15.60 -13.09
N GLY A 210 -26.81 -15.29 -14.33
CA GLY A 210 -26.27 -14.13 -15.07
C GLY A 210 -25.70 -14.54 -16.43
N ALA A 211 -25.46 -13.57 -17.29
CA ALA A 211 -25.02 -13.80 -18.68
C ALA A 211 -23.73 -14.64 -18.78
N TYR A 212 -22.83 -14.52 -17.82
CA TYR A 212 -21.59 -15.30 -17.80
C TYR A 212 -21.82 -16.82 -17.64
N VAL A 213 -22.92 -17.23 -16.98
CA VAL A 213 -23.28 -18.66 -16.88
C VAL A 213 -23.73 -19.20 -18.22
N ASP A 214 -24.52 -18.39 -18.97
CA ASP A 214 -24.95 -18.71 -20.33
C ASP A 214 -23.75 -18.77 -21.30
N GLU A 215 -22.76 -17.93 -21.11
CA GLU A 215 -21.52 -17.91 -21.88
C GLU A 215 -20.68 -19.17 -21.58
N LEU A 216 -20.46 -19.47 -20.29
CA LEU A 216 -19.78 -20.68 -19.88
C LEU A 216 -20.46 -21.93 -20.44
N ALA A 217 -21.80 -22.01 -20.39
CA ALA A 217 -22.53 -23.16 -20.92
C ALA A 217 -22.33 -23.39 -22.44
N ARG A 218 -22.11 -22.30 -23.18
CA ARG A 218 -21.78 -22.37 -24.62
C ARG A 218 -20.31 -22.72 -24.90
N GLU A 219 -19.43 -22.41 -23.95
CA GLU A 219 -17.98 -22.63 -24.08
C GLU A 219 -17.52 -24.01 -23.61
N VAL A 220 -18.34 -24.78 -22.88
CA VAL A 220 -17.95 -26.11 -22.39
C VAL A 220 -17.55 -27.03 -23.57
N PRO A 221 -16.29 -27.55 -23.59
CA PRO A 221 -15.81 -28.36 -24.68
C PRO A 221 -16.52 -29.74 -24.76
N PRO A 222 -16.59 -30.35 -25.97
CA PRO A 222 -17.25 -31.64 -26.13
C PRO A 222 -16.66 -32.78 -25.29
N ASP A 223 -15.36 -32.76 -25.04
CA ASP A 223 -14.68 -33.76 -24.21
C ASP A 223 -15.04 -33.63 -22.73
N VAL A 224 -15.29 -32.42 -22.25
CA VAL A 224 -15.80 -32.17 -20.87
C VAL A 224 -17.21 -32.67 -20.73
N TRP A 225 -18.08 -32.44 -21.74
CA TRP A 225 -19.43 -33.01 -21.75
C TRP A 225 -19.41 -34.54 -21.78
N GLN A 226 -18.55 -35.12 -22.61
CA GLN A 226 -18.39 -36.58 -22.66
C GLN A 226 -17.93 -37.14 -21.30
N ALA A 227 -17.02 -36.47 -20.61
CA ALA A 227 -16.59 -36.85 -19.28
C ALA A 227 -17.71 -36.71 -18.24
N ALA A 228 -18.52 -35.65 -18.33
CA ALA A 228 -19.66 -35.40 -17.46
C ALA A 228 -20.80 -36.44 -17.61
N GLU A 229 -20.94 -37.03 -18.81
CA GLU A 229 -21.95 -38.06 -19.10
C GLU A 229 -21.43 -39.48 -18.89
N ALA A 230 -20.19 -39.66 -18.47
CA ALA A 230 -19.61 -40.98 -18.24
C ALA A 230 -20.30 -41.70 -17.06
N PRO A 231 -20.43 -43.03 -17.10
CA PRO A 231 -21.05 -43.80 -16.02
C PRO A 231 -20.37 -43.55 -14.65
N GLY A 232 -21.12 -43.09 -13.68
CA GLY A 232 -20.63 -42.80 -12.33
C GLY A 232 -20.00 -41.41 -12.14
N ALA A 233 -19.94 -40.59 -13.18
CA ALA A 233 -19.52 -39.19 -13.04
C ALA A 233 -20.67 -38.32 -12.47
N ASP A 234 -20.32 -37.32 -11.71
CA ASP A 234 -21.23 -36.21 -11.36
C ASP A 234 -21.03 -35.10 -12.40
N PRO A 235 -22.04 -34.82 -13.25
CA PRO A 235 -21.92 -33.76 -14.25
C PRO A 235 -21.64 -32.41 -13.66
N ALA A 236 -22.21 -32.09 -12.49
CA ALA A 236 -22.00 -30.81 -11.80
C ALA A 236 -20.55 -30.66 -11.36
N ASP A 237 -19.94 -31.71 -10.86
CA ASP A 237 -18.53 -31.69 -10.44
C ASP A 237 -17.56 -31.57 -11.63
N VAL A 238 -17.80 -32.33 -12.70
CA VAL A 238 -16.94 -32.33 -13.89
C VAL A 238 -16.97 -30.96 -14.57
N VAL A 239 -18.17 -30.46 -14.86
CA VAL A 239 -18.35 -29.14 -15.51
C VAL A 239 -17.92 -28.02 -14.59
N GLY A 240 -18.18 -28.14 -13.27
CA GLY A 240 -17.78 -27.15 -12.27
C GLY A 240 -16.27 -26.94 -12.21
N ARG A 241 -15.46 -28.01 -12.19
CA ARG A 241 -13.99 -27.91 -12.21
C ARG A 241 -13.45 -27.25 -13.49
N TRP A 242 -14.02 -27.59 -14.64
CA TRP A 242 -13.68 -26.92 -15.89
C TRP A 242 -14.03 -25.44 -15.82
N ALA A 243 -15.26 -25.11 -15.37
CA ALA A 243 -15.74 -23.74 -15.26
C ALA A 243 -14.88 -22.91 -14.29
N ALA A 244 -14.49 -23.48 -13.14
CA ALA A 244 -13.61 -22.82 -12.19
C ALA A 244 -12.26 -22.43 -12.81
N THR A 245 -11.68 -23.32 -13.62
CA THR A 245 -10.43 -23.03 -14.35
C THR A 245 -10.61 -21.90 -15.36
N ARG A 246 -11.74 -21.89 -16.07
CA ARG A 246 -12.07 -20.87 -17.06
C ARG A 246 -12.33 -19.50 -16.41
N VAL A 247 -13.10 -19.49 -15.31
CA VAL A 247 -13.39 -18.28 -14.53
C VAL A 247 -12.10 -17.72 -13.90
N ARG A 248 -11.24 -18.58 -13.34
CA ARG A 248 -9.95 -18.16 -12.81
C ARG A 248 -9.09 -17.44 -13.86
N ALA A 249 -9.02 -17.99 -15.07
CA ALA A 249 -8.29 -17.35 -16.16
C ALA A 249 -8.90 -15.97 -16.54
N GLY A 250 -10.22 -15.83 -16.48
CA GLY A 250 -10.91 -14.54 -16.66
C GLY A 250 -10.57 -13.54 -15.56
N ILE A 251 -10.56 -13.99 -14.29
CA ILE A 251 -10.14 -13.17 -13.15
C ILE A 251 -8.71 -12.68 -13.31
N GLU A 252 -7.77 -13.56 -13.69
CA GLU A 252 -6.38 -13.22 -13.93
C GLU A 252 -6.25 -12.14 -15.04
N SER A 253 -6.98 -12.31 -16.14
CA SER A 253 -7.02 -11.33 -17.23
C SER A 253 -7.55 -9.96 -16.80
N SER A 254 -8.63 -9.92 -16.01
CA SER A 254 -9.19 -8.66 -15.47
C SER A 254 -8.19 -7.94 -14.54
N LEU A 255 -7.47 -8.72 -13.71
CA LEU A 255 -6.44 -8.18 -12.82
C LEU A 255 -5.22 -7.68 -13.59
N GLU A 256 -4.79 -8.37 -14.64
CA GLU A 256 -3.73 -7.90 -15.54
C GLU A 256 -4.12 -6.61 -16.26
N HIS A 257 -5.37 -6.50 -16.71
CA HIS A 257 -5.90 -5.26 -17.31
C HIS A 257 -5.85 -4.09 -16.31
N LEU A 258 -6.11 -4.37 -15.03
CA LEU A 258 -5.92 -3.39 -13.95
C LEU A 258 -4.44 -3.08 -13.68
N GLY A 259 -3.49 -3.86 -14.17
CA GLY A 259 -2.06 -3.78 -13.86
C GLY A 259 -1.69 -4.42 -12.51
N VAL A 260 -2.48 -5.40 -12.07
CA VAL A 260 -2.25 -6.18 -10.84
C VAL A 260 -1.76 -7.58 -11.21
N HIS A 261 -0.56 -7.93 -10.75
CA HIS A 261 0.07 -9.21 -11.04
C HIS A 261 0.35 -9.98 -9.76
N PHE A 262 0.05 -11.27 -9.76
CA PHE A 262 0.33 -12.18 -8.67
C PHE A 262 1.49 -13.11 -9.02
N GLY A 263 2.44 -13.24 -8.09
CA GLY A 263 3.55 -14.20 -8.23
C GLY A 263 3.17 -15.61 -7.80
N VAL A 264 2.13 -15.73 -6.96
CA VAL A 264 1.69 -17.02 -6.39
C VAL A 264 0.16 -17.12 -6.46
N TRP A 265 -0.32 -18.28 -6.92
CA TRP A 265 -1.72 -18.67 -6.94
C TRP A 265 -1.88 -19.95 -6.13
N THR A 266 -2.49 -19.86 -4.95
CA THR A 266 -2.63 -20.97 -4.01
C THR A 266 -4.02 -21.58 -4.08
N SER A 267 -4.07 -22.87 -4.38
CA SER A 267 -5.27 -23.69 -4.41
C SER A 267 -5.56 -24.27 -3.01
N GLU A 268 -6.81 -24.16 -2.53
CA GLU A 268 -7.25 -24.79 -1.28
C GLU A 268 -7.15 -26.31 -1.35
N ALA A 269 -7.51 -26.90 -2.49
CA ALA A 269 -7.42 -28.34 -2.66
C ALA A 269 -5.98 -28.85 -2.44
N ARG A 270 -4.98 -28.15 -2.97
CA ARG A 270 -3.56 -28.50 -2.78
C ARG A 270 -3.09 -28.38 -1.33
N LEU A 271 -3.61 -27.42 -0.55
CA LEU A 271 -3.26 -27.33 0.88
C LEU A 271 -3.65 -28.61 1.63
N HIS A 272 -4.79 -29.21 1.27
CA HIS A 272 -5.22 -30.49 1.83
C HIS A 272 -4.40 -31.66 1.28
N GLU A 273 -4.21 -31.74 -0.04
CA GLU A 273 -3.45 -32.80 -0.70
C GLU A 273 -1.99 -32.87 -0.23
N ASP A 274 -1.37 -31.72 -0.03
CA ASP A 274 0.02 -31.60 0.44
C ASP A 274 0.17 -31.76 1.96
N GLY A 275 -0.95 -31.95 2.70
CA GLY A 275 -0.97 -32.24 4.15
C GLY A 275 -0.63 -31.04 5.03
N TRP A 276 -0.87 -29.82 4.58
CA TRP A 276 -0.60 -28.62 5.38
C TRP A 276 -1.58 -28.43 6.54
N VAL A 277 -2.82 -28.84 6.34
CA VAL A 277 -3.86 -28.82 7.40
C VAL A 277 -3.47 -29.77 8.51
N GLU A 278 -3.03 -30.99 8.19
CA GLU A 278 -2.60 -32.00 9.15
C GLU A 278 -1.36 -31.55 9.92
N ARG A 279 -0.40 -30.91 9.25
CA ARG A 279 0.79 -30.33 9.93
C ARG A 279 0.43 -29.22 10.90
N ALA A 280 -0.51 -28.34 10.59
CA ALA A 280 -0.99 -27.31 11.49
C ALA A 280 -1.66 -27.92 12.73
N ILE A 281 -2.51 -28.93 12.52
CA ILE A 281 -3.20 -29.64 13.60
C ILE A 281 -2.20 -30.35 14.51
N GLU A 282 -1.21 -31.06 13.94
CA GLU A 282 -0.18 -31.73 14.74
C GLU A 282 0.61 -30.73 15.58
N ARG A 283 0.96 -29.58 15.00
CA ARG A 283 1.64 -28.51 15.73
C ARG A 283 0.82 -27.96 16.91
N LEU A 284 -0.51 -27.80 16.73
CA LEU A 284 -1.41 -27.44 17.83
C LEU A 284 -1.52 -28.56 18.88
N ARG A 285 -1.51 -29.82 18.45
CA ARG A 285 -1.59 -30.99 19.34
C ARG A 285 -0.33 -31.12 20.19
N GLU A 286 0.86 -31.03 19.61
CA GLU A 286 2.14 -31.06 20.32
C GLU A 286 2.24 -29.97 21.40
N ARG A 287 1.57 -28.85 21.18
CA ARG A 287 1.53 -27.72 22.13
C ARG A 287 0.38 -27.80 23.15
N GLY A 288 -0.46 -28.82 23.08
CA GLY A 288 -1.54 -29.07 24.05
C GLY A 288 -2.78 -28.17 23.88
N HIS A 289 -2.95 -27.58 22.68
CA HIS A 289 -4.04 -26.64 22.41
C HIS A 289 -5.29 -27.27 21.77
N LEU A 290 -5.33 -28.61 21.67
CA LEU A 290 -6.49 -29.33 21.13
C LEU A 290 -7.17 -30.19 22.19
N TYR A 291 -8.47 -30.45 21.98
CA TYR A 291 -9.24 -31.44 22.72
C TYR A 291 -10.38 -31.99 21.86
N GLU A 292 -10.88 -33.17 22.24
CA GLU A 292 -12.04 -33.79 21.60
C GLU A 292 -13.28 -33.60 22.46
N GLN A 293 -14.39 -33.23 21.82
CA GLN A 293 -15.69 -33.12 22.46
C GLN A 293 -16.79 -33.45 21.44
N ASP A 294 -17.76 -34.31 21.83
CA ASP A 294 -18.91 -34.71 21.02
C ASP A 294 -18.53 -35.23 19.64
N GLY A 295 -17.37 -35.95 19.54
CA GLY A 295 -16.83 -36.50 18.32
C GLY A 295 -16.17 -35.48 17.38
N ALA A 296 -16.09 -34.22 17.77
CA ALA A 296 -15.44 -33.14 17.03
C ALA A 296 -14.07 -32.78 17.66
N LEU A 297 -13.12 -32.33 16.82
CA LEU A 297 -11.83 -31.81 17.28
C LEU A 297 -11.89 -30.29 17.44
N TRP A 298 -11.52 -29.82 18.63
CA TRP A 298 -11.60 -28.42 19.01
C TRP A 298 -10.24 -27.82 19.31
N PHE A 299 -10.07 -26.55 18.92
CA PHE A 299 -8.97 -25.68 19.31
C PHE A 299 -9.35 -24.80 20.49
N ARG A 300 -8.51 -24.75 21.55
CA ARG A 300 -8.68 -23.92 22.75
C ARG A 300 -8.39 -22.44 22.47
N SER A 301 -9.13 -21.83 21.55
CA SER A 301 -8.86 -20.44 21.14
C SER A 301 -9.19 -19.41 22.22
N THR A 302 -10.01 -19.76 23.22
CA THR A 302 -10.29 -18.93 24.40
C THR A 302 -9.02 -18.66 25.23
N ALA A 303 -8.05 -19.57 25.22
CA ALA A 303 -6.76 -19.38 25.89
C ALA A 303 -5.91 -18.26 25.26
N PHE A 304 -6.24 -17.83 24.04
CA PHE A 304 -5.58 -16.79 23.27
C PHE A 304 -6.48 -15.55 23.07
N GLY A 305 -7.57 -15.42 23.84
CA GLY A 305 -8.44 -14.24 23.86
C GLY A 305 -9.61 -14.27 22.87
N ASP A 306 -9.96 -15.43 22.31
CA ASP A 306 -11.18 -15.60 21.52
C ASP A 306 -12.43 -15.67 22.44
N ASP A 307 -13.61 -15.42 21.88
CA ASP A 307 -14.90 -15.48 22.59
C ASP A 307 -15.33 -16.92 22.91
N LYS A 308 -14.89 -17.89 22.12
CA LYS A 308 -15.18 -19.33 22.29
C LYS A 308 -14.13 -20.19 21.58
N ASP A 309 -14.04 -21.45 21.99
CA ASP A 309 -13.23 -22.45 21.32
C ASP A 309 -13.76 -22.75 19.90
N ARG A 310 -12.89 -23.18 19.01
CA ARG A 310 -13.22 -23.35 17.57
C ARG A 310 -13.08 -24.81 17.14
N VAL A 311 -14.08 -25.27 16.38
CA VAL A 311 -14.07 -26.60 15.76
C VAL A 311 -13.10 -26.59 14.58
N ILE A 312 -12.17 -27.53 14.55
CA ILE A 312 -11.27 -27.82 13.42
C ILE A 312 -11.86 -28.91 12.55
N TYR A 313 -12.18 -30.06 13.15
CA TYR A 313 -12.90 -31.16 12.49
C TYR A 313 -14.28 -31.35 13.11
N ARG A 314 -15.28 -31.47 12.27
CA ARG A 314 -16.65 -31.81 12.69
C ARG A 314 -16.75 -33.26 13.14
N SER A 315 -17.84 -33.62 13.80
CA SER A 315 -18.12 -35.00 14.24
C SER A 315 -18.25 -36.01 13.10
N ASP A 316 -18.49 -35.55 11.88
CA ASP A 316 -18.51 -36.37 10.68
C ASP A 316 -17.12 -36.54 10.02
N GLY A 317 -16.05 -36.03 10.67
CA GLY A 317 -14.68 -36.09 10.20
C GLY A 317 -14.30 -35.07 9.11
N ARG A 318 -15.23 -34.17 8.72
CA ARG A 318 -14.93 -33.13 7.72
C ARG A 318 -14.26 -31.92 8.35
N PRO A 319 -13.22 -31.36 7.70
CA PRO A 319 -12.59 -30.14 8.15
C PRO A 319 -13.55 -28.93 8.04
N THR A 320 -13.35 -27.95 8.89
CA THR A 320 -14.01 -26.64 8.78
C THR A 320 -13.14 -25.71 7.92
N TYR A 321 -13.68 -24.57 7.48
CA TYR A 321 -12.89 -23.54 6.81
C TYR A 321 -11.70 -23.07 7.67
N PHE A 322 -11.88 -23.04 8.98
CA PHE A 322 -10.81 -22.68 9.91
C PHE A 322 -9.62 -23.68 9.87
N ALA A 323 -9.87 -24.95 9.56
CA ALA A 323 -8.79 -25.92 9.35
C ALA A 323 -7.92 -25.56 8.14
N ALA A 324 -8.52 -25.11 7.04
CA ALA A 324 -7.79 -24.61 5.87
C ALA A 324 -6.98 -23.35 6.22
N ASP A 325 -7.59 -22.39 6.95
CA ASP A 325 -6.93 -21.14 7.35
C ASP A 325 -5.64 -21.41 8.15
N ILE A 326 -5.67 -22.29 9.16
CA ILE A 326 -4.48 -22.62 9.97
C ILE A 326 -3.44 -23.42 9.19
N GLY A 327 -3.85 -24.28 8.26
CA GLY A 327 -2.98 -24.98 7.33
C GLY A 327 -2.24 -24.00 6.44
N TYR A 328 -2.93 -23.00 5.94
CA TYR A 328 -2.39 -21.99 5.05
C TYR A 328 -1.40 -21.05 5.76
N VAL A 329 -1.69 -20.62 6.98
CA VAL A 329 -0.72 -19.87 7.81
C VAL A 329 0.55 -20.69 7.99
N THR A 330 0.44 -21.99 8.28
CA THR A 330 1.58 -22.89 8.46
C THR A 330 2.40 -23.02 7.16
N GLU A 331 1.73 -23.15 6.03
CA GLU A 331 2.36 -23.21 4.70
C GLU A 331 3.14 -21.92 4.41
N LYS A 332 2.55 -20.74 4.61
CA LYS A 332 3.20 -19.45 4.38
C LYS A 332 4.46 -19.28 5.23
N PHE A 333 4.41 -19.54 6.52
CA PHE A 333 5.60 -19.49 7.37
C PHE A 333 6.67 -20.50 6.96
N SER A 334 6.29 -21.67 6.41
CA SER A 334 7.25 -22.66 5.91
C SER A 334 8.07 -22.15 4.73
N ARG A 335 7.55 -21.20 3.95
CA ARG A 335 8.25 -20.53 2.86
C ARG A 335 9.23 -19.45 3.34
N GLY A 336 9.29 -19.16 4.65
CA GLY A 336 10.25 -18.22 5.25
C GLY A 336 9.82 -16.77 5.17
N PHE A 337 8.53 -16.48 5.15
CA PHE A 337 8.04 -15.11 5.31
C PHE A 337 8.20 -14.63 6.75
N ASP A 338 8.66 -13.38 6.90
CA ASP A 338 8.77 -12.70 8.18
C ASP A 338 7.44 -12.04 8.59
N HIS A 339 6.59 -11.72 7.59
CA HIS A 339 5.34 -10.99 7.81
C HIS A 339 4.28 -11.42 6.78
N LEU A 340 3.07 -11.70 7.27
CA LEU A 340 1.92 -12.09 6.47
C LEU A 340 0.84 -11.01 6.58
N ILE A 341 0.45 -10.43 5.46
CA ILE A 341 -0.63 -9.44 5.38
C ILE A 341 -1.77 -10.03 4.57
N TYR A 342 -2.94 -10.10 5.17
CA TYR A 342 -4.19 -10.50 4.53
C TYR A 342 -5.07 -9.26 4.31
N VAL A 343 -5.53 -9.03 3.09
CA VAL A 343 -6.39 -7.90 2.75
C VAL A 343 -7.81 -8.42 2.52
N TRP A 344 -8.67 -8.27 3.52
CA TRP A 344 -10.01 -8.83 3.53
C TRP A 344 -11.11 -7.77 3.58
N GLY A 345 -12.30 -8.11 3.09
CA GLY A 345 -13.50 -7.30 3.30
C GLY A 345 -13.89 -7.21 4.78
N ALA A 346 -14.53 -6.12 5.17
CA ALA A 346 -14.94 -5.89 6.56
C ALA A 346 -15.93 -6.94 7.09
N ASP A 347 -16.62 -7.69 6.23
CA ASP A 347 -17.47 -8.82 6.55
C ASP A 347 -16.71 -9.99 7.21
N HIS A 348 -15.38 -10.07 7.01
CA HIS A 348 -14.50 -11.06 7.64
C HIS A 348 -13.97 -10.64 9.03
N HIS A 349 -14.44 -9.53 9.61
CA HIS A 349 -13.98 -9.03 10.92
C HIS A 349 -13.97 -10.12 12.02
N GLY A 350 -14.98 -10.99 12.06
CA GLY A 350 -15.07 -12.08 13.05
C GLY A 350 -14.01 -13.18 12.91
N THR A 351 -13.26 -13.22 11.80
CA THR A 351 -12.23 -14.24 11.53
C THR A 351 -10.83 -13.77 11.92
N VAL A 352 -10.60 -12.46 12.02
CA VAL A 352 -9.30 -11.83 12.31
C VAL A 352 -8.63 -12.42 13.56
N ALA A 353 -9.32 -12.37 14.69
CA ALA A 353 -8.78 -12.86 15.96
C ALA A 353 -8.43 -14.36 15.88
N ARG A 354 -9.23 -15.15 15.17
CA ARG A 354 -9.06 -16.61 15.07
C ARG A 354 -7.76 -17.00 14.40
N VAL A 355 -7.42 -16.36 13.29
CA VAL A 355 -6.20 -16.65 12.52
C VAL A 355 -4.96 -16.23 13.32
N ARG A 356 -4.97 -15.05 13.93
CA ARG A 356 -3.86 -14.57 14.77
C ARG A 356 -3.67 -15.43 16.02
N ASN A 357 -4.75 -15.81 16.69
CA ASN A 357 -4.71 -16.69 17.85
C ASN A 357 -4.18 -18.08 17.51
N ALA A 358 -4.57 -18.63 16.37
CA ALA A 358 -4.05 -19.91 15.92
C ALA A 358 -2.56 -19.84 15.55
N ALA A 359 -2.11 -18.76 14.92
CA ALA A 359 -0.69 -18.54 14.62
C ALA A 359 0.14 -18.52 15.93
N GLU A 360 -0.30 -17.78 16.94
CA GLU A 360 0.33 -17.72 18.25
C GLU A 360 0.35 -19.09 18.94
N ALA A 361 -0.76 -19.81 18.93
CA ALA A 361 -0.86 -21.16 19.48
C ALA A 361 0.07 -22.15 18.78
N MET A 362 0.29 -22.01 17.49
CA MET A 362 1.26 -22.78 16.72
C MET A 362 2.71 -22.34 16.98
N GLY A 363 2.93 -21.26 17.75
CA GLY A 363 4.25 -20.74 18.13
C GLY A 363 4.89 -19.84 17.07
N TYR A 364 4.09 -19.26 16.20
CA TYR A 364 4.51 -18.14 15.35
C TYR A 364 4.32 -16.82 16.10
N ASP A 365 5.02 -15.79 15.66
CA ASP A 365 4.81 -14.44 16.18
C ASP A 365 3.41 -13.94 15.76
N ARG A 366 2.58 -13.63 16.74
CA ARG A 366 1.24 -13.07 16.52
C ARG A 366 1.26 -11.77 15.70
N GLU A 367 2.27 -10.93 15.96
CA GLU A 367 2.41 -9.64 15.29
C GLU A 367 2.96 -9.77 13.85
N ALA A 368 3.48 -10.95 13.50
CA ALA A 368 3.83 -11.26 12.12
C ALA A 368 2.62 -11.61 11.23
N VAL A 369 1.41 -11.71 11.81
CA VAL A 369 0.17 -11.95 11.06
C VAL A 369 -0.72 -10.72 11.16
N GLU A 370 -0.83 -9.98 10.08
CA GLU A 370 -1.66 -8.81 9.96
C GLU A 370 -2.86 -9.05 9.05
N ILE A 371 -4.01 -8.53 9.45
CA ILE A 371 -5.22 -8.57 8.65
C ILE A 371 -5.73 -7.13 8.46
N LEU A 372 -5.56 -6.62 7.25
CA LEU A 372 -6.06 -5.33 6.82
C LEU A 372 -7.50 -5.49 6.33
N LEU A 373 -8.44 -4.87 7.03
CA LEU A 373 -9.85 -4.88 6.62
C LEU A 373 -10.17 -3.66 5.77
N TYR A 374 -10.76 -3.88 4.57
CA TYR A 374 -11.25 -2.79 3.77
C TYR A 374 -12.79 -2.65 3.87
N SER A 375 -13.25 -1.39 3.89
CA SER A 375 -14.66 -1.05 4.00
C SER A 375 -15.37 -1.12 2.64
N TRP A 376 -16.65 -0.80 2.61
CA TRP A 376 -17.51 -0.83 1.42
C TRP A 376 -17.18 0.26 0.40
N VAL A 377 -17.64 0.06 -0.85
CA VAL A 377 -17.66 1.05 -1.92
C VAL A 377 -19.09 1.23 -2.38
N ARG A 378 -19.53 2.47 -2.48
CA ARG A 378 -20.81 2.87 -3.04
C ARG A 378 -20.56 3.67 -4.31
N PHE A 379 -21.20 3.29 -5.39
CA PHE A 379 -21.09 4.02 -6.65
C PHE A 379 -22.19 5.06 -6.78
N VAL A 380 -21.81 6.25 -7.19
CA VAL A 380 -22.72 7.39 -7.34
C VAL A 380 -22.62 7.89 -8.78
N ARG A 381 -23.79 8.11 -9.41
CA ARG A 381 -23.92 8.73 -10.73
C ARG A 381 -24.93 9.87 -10.62
N ASP A 382 -24.53 11.08 -10.99
CA ASP A 382 -25.36 12.29 -10.89
C ASP A 382 -25.99 12.48 -9.48
N GLY A 383 -25.23 12.15 -8.42
CA GLY A 383 -25.70 12.25 -7.04
C GLY A 383 -26.64 11.13 -6.57
N VAL A 384 -26.92 10.14 -7.43
CA VAL A 384 -27.79 8.99 -7.10
C VAL A 384 -26.95 7.72 -6.98
N GLU A 385 -27.21 6.93 -5.93
CA GLU A 385 -26.56 5.63 -5.75
C GLU A 385 -26.94 4.67 -6.88
N VAL A 386 -25.94 4.06 -7.50
CA VAL A 386 -26.13 2.97 -8.47
C VAL A 386 -26.32 1.68 -7.70
N SER A 387 -27.56 1.17 -7.68
CA SER A 387 -27.90 -0.07 -6.98
C SER A 387 -27.24 -1.27 -7.64
N MET A 388 -26.63 -2.13 -6.82
CA MET A 388 -26.02 -3.39 -7.24
C MET A 388 -26.68 -4.54 -6.47
N SER A 389 -27.29 -5.48 -7.17
CA SER A 389 -27.92 -6.66 -6.57
C SER A 389 -27.33 -7.96 -7.11
N LYS A 390 -26.50 -8.62 -6.29
CA LYS A 390 -25.99 -9.97 -6.61
C LYS A 390 -27.12 -11.00 -6.83
N ARG A 391 -28.26 -10.84 -6.14
CA ARG A 391 -29.40 -11.77 -6.24
C ARG A 391 -30.20 -11.62 -7.53
N ALA A 392 -30.20 -10.43 -8.13
CA ALA A 392 -30.86 -10.17 -9.41
C ALA A 392 -29.97 -10.48 -10.63
N GLY A 393 -28.68 -10.83 -10.42
CA GLY A 393 -27.70 -10.98 -11.50
C GLY A 393 -27.22 -9.62 -12.06
N GLU A 394 -27.56 -8.53 -11.40
CA GLU A 394 -27.15 -7.16 -11.76
C GLU A 394 -26.01 -6.75 -10.83
N PHE A 395 -24.79 -6.99 -11.24
CA PHE A 395 -23.59 -6.47 -10.58
C PHE A 395 -22.68 -5.87 -11.63
N ILE A 396 -22.06 -4.74 -11.31
CA ILE A 396 -21.04 -4.15 -12.14
C ILE A 396 -19.74 -4.94 -11.93
N THR A 397 -19.16 -5.42 -13.01
CA THR A 397 -17.86 -6.10 -12.98
C THR A 397 -16.73 -5.08 -12.90
N LEU A 398 -15.53 -5.54 -12.50
CA LEU A 398 -14.32 -4.72 -12.56
C LEU A 398 -14.07 -4.22 -13.98
N ASP A 399 -14.21 -5.09 -14.99
CA ASP A 399 -13.95 -4.72 -16.39
C ASP A 399 -14.91 -3.66 -16.90
N GLU A 400 -16.21 -3.72 -16.54
CA GLU A 400 -17.19 -2.68 -16.88
C GLU A 400 -16.82 -1.33 -16.25
N LEU A 401 -16.37 -1.30 -14.98
CA LEU A 401 -15.89 -0.07 -14.36
C LEU A 401 -14.66 0.47 -15.09
N LEU A 402 -13.67 -0.36 -15.36
CA LEU A 402 -12.44 0.06 -16.04
C LEU A 402 -12.72 0.57 -17.47
N ALA A 403 -13.67 -0.05 -18.18
CA ALA A 403 -14.10 0.41 -19.50
C ALA A 403 -14.78 1.79 -19.44
N GLU A 404 -15.53 2.09 -18.37
CA GLU A 404 -16.25 3.35 -18.21
C GLU A 404 -15.36 4.51 -17.75
N VAL A 405 -14.53 4.31 -16.72
CA VAL A 405 -13.77 5.40 -16.07
C VAL A 405 -12.27 5.38 -16.41
N GLY A 406 -11.77 4.29 -16.96
CA GLY A 406 -10.35 4.07 -17.19
C GLY A 406 -9.58 3.62 -15.94
N VAL A 407 -8.46 2.93 -16.15
CA VAL A 407 -7.63 2.35 -15.08
C VAL A 407 -7.08 3.43 -14.13
N ASP A 408 -6.53 4.52 -14.66
CA ASP A 408 -5.89 5.58 -13.87
C ASP A 408 -6.87 6.26 -12.90
N ALA A 409 -8.09 6.57 -13.37
CA ALA A 409 -9.11 7.18 -12.52
C ALA A 409 -9.58 6.19 -11.45
N ALA A 410 -9.86 4.94 -11.82
CA ALA A 410 -10.23 3.92 -10.86
C ALA A 410 -9.16 3.79 -9.75
N ARG A 411 -7.87 3.61 -10.12
CA ARG A 411 -6.75 3.49 -9.16
C ARG A 411 -6.67 4.70 -8.23
N TRP A 412 -6.81 5.91 -8.74
CA TRP A 412 -6.76 7.12 -7.93
C TRP A 412 -7.89 7.18 -6.89
N PHE A 413 -9.14 6.99 -7.32
CA PHE A 413 -10.28 7.12 -6.43
C PHE A 413 -10.26 6.05 -5.32
N PHE A 414 -9.85 4.83 -5.64
CA PHE A 414 -9.67 3.78 -4.63
C PHE A 414 -8.50 4.03 -3.67
N ALA A 415 -7.43 4.67 -4.15
CA ALA A 415 -6.26 5.02 -3.33
C ALA A 415 -6.49 6.26 -2.43
N SER A 416 -7.48 7.10 -2.74
CA SER A 416 -7.67 8.41 -2.10
C SER A 416 -8.24 8.36 -0.67
N ARG A 417 -8.60 7.19 -0.18
CA ARG A 417 -9.15 6.97 1.16
C ARG A 417 -8.45 5.81 1.86
N ALA A 418 -8.36 5.89 3.18
CA ALA A 418 -7.88 4.77 3.98
C ALA A 418 -8.70 3.51 3.71
N ALA A 419 -8.10 2.33 3.79
CA ALA A 419 -8.78 1.06 3.54
C ALA A 419 -10.03 0.90 4.41
N THR A 420 -9.96 1.32 5.68
CA THR A 420 -11.04 1.24 6.67
C THR A 420 -12.18 2.23 6.46
N THR A 421 -12.01 3.23 5.57
CA THR A 421 -13.03 4.26 5.30
C THR A 421 -13.86 3.86 4.09
N GLY A 422 -15.19 3.99 4.15
CA GLY A 422 -16.09 3.81 3.00
C GLY A 422 -15.80 4.80 1.87
N ILE A 423 -16.02 4.38 0.64
CA ILE A 423 -15.83 5.22 -0.55
C ILE A 423 -17.18 5.45 -1.25
N ASP A 424 -17.53 6.71 -1.44
CA ASP A 424 -18.51 7.13 -2.45
C ASP A 424 -17.74 7.42 -3.74
N PHE A 425 -17.84 6.48 -4.69
CA PHE A 425 -17.14 6.58 -5.97
C PHE A 425 -18.04 7.32 -6.97
N ASP A 426 -17.70 8.58 -7.25
CA ASP A 426 -18.40 9.40 -8.23
C ASP A 426 -17.89 9.09 -9.65
N ILE A 427 -18.71 8.37 -10.41
CA ILE A 427 -18.39 7.92 -11.77
C ILE A 427 -18.21 9.12 -12.71
N GLU A 428 -19.09 10.13 -12.61
CA GLU A 428 -19.01 11.27 -13.50
C GLU A 428 -17.80 12.16 -13.21
N LEU A 429 -17.45 12.34 -11.95
CA LEU A 429 -16.20 13.02 -11.58
C LEU A 429 -14.97 12.27 -12.09
N ALA A 430 -14.96 10.94 -11.98
CA ALA A 430 -13.86 10.10 -12.43
C ALA A 430 -13.60 10.19 -13.93
N LYS A 431 -14.66 10.45 -14.74
CA LYS A 431 -14.59 10.60 -16.20
C LYS A 431 -14.18 12.00 -16.66
N ARG A 432 -14.25 13.01 -15.79
CA ARG A 432 -13.99 14.40 -16.18
C ARG A 432 -12.54 14.63 -16.56
N GLN A 433 -12.32 15.25 -17.71
CA GLN A 433 -11.02 15.73 -18.18
C GLN A 433 -10.86 17.22 -17.84
N SER A 434 -10.87 17.52 -16.53
CA SER A 434 -10.74 18.88 -16.00
C SER A 434 -10.03 18.90 -14.66
N ASN A 435 -9.66 20.09 -14.18
CA ASN A 435 -8.99 20.27 -12.89
C ASN A 435 -9.85 19.85 -11.67
N GLU A 436 -11.13 19.60 -11.85
CA GLU A 436 -12.01 19.05 -10.81
C GLU A 436 -11.71 17.58 -10.53
N ASN A 437 -11.24 16.85 -11.54
CA ASN A 437 -10.78 15.47 -11.39
C ASN A 437 -9.33 15.46 -10.90
N PRO A 438 -9.06 14.99 -9.66
CA PRO A 438 -7.73 15.11 -9.07
C PRO A 438 -6.65 14.30 -9.83
N VAL A 439 -6.99 13.15 -10.41
CA VAL A 439 -6.01 12.39 -11.20
C VAL A 439 -5.67 13.13 -12.50
N TYR A 440 -6.65 13.74 -13.15
CA TYR A 440 -6.41 14.57 -14.33
C TYR A 440 -5.51 15.75 -13.99
N TYR A 441 -5.79 16.44 -12.88
CA TYR A 441 -5.02 17.58 -12.40
C TYR A 441 -3.53 17.25 -12.17
N VAL A 442 -3.24 16.11 -11.53
CA VAL A 442 -1.86 15.67 -11.26
C VAL A 442 -1.16 15.23 -12.56
N LYS A 443 -1.82 14.45 -13.40
CA LYS A 443 -1.28 14.04 -14.71
C LYS A 443 -1.01 15.24 -15.61
N TYR A 444 -1.88 16.24 -15.59
CA TYR A 444 -1.70 17.49 -16.32
C TYR A 444 -0.47 18.27 -15.86
N ALA A 445 -0.15 18.29 -14.55
CA ALA A 445 1.08 18.89 -14.06
C ALA A 445 2.32 18.22 -14.69
N HIS A 446 2.35 16.87 -14.71
CA HIS A 446 3.44 16.11 -15.34
C HIS A 446 3.59 16.42 -16.84
N ALA A 447 2.49 16.35 -17.60
CA ALA A 447 2.48 16.63 -19.03
C ALA A 447 2.89 18.09 -19.35
N ARG A 448 2.47 19.04 -18.50
CA ARG A 448 2.86 20.45 -18.62
C ARG A 448 4.37 20.63 -18.44
N ILE A 449 4.97 19.98 -17.44
CA ILE A 449 6.42 20.01 -17.24
C ILE A 449 7.14 19.45 -18.47
N ALA A 450 6.70 18.32 -19.01
CA ALA A 450 7.27 17.76 -20.24
C ALA A 450 7.23 18.76 -21.40
N SER A 451 6.14 19.52 -21.55
CA SER A 451 6.04 20.57 -22.56
C SER A 451 7.00 21.75 -22.31
N ILE A 452 7.19 22.14 -21.04
CA ILE A 452 8.16 23.20 -20.65
C ILE A 452 9.58 22.78 -21.01
N LEU A 453 9.96 21.55 -20.70
CA LEU A 453 11.29 21.01 -20.97
C LEU A 453 11.56 20.92 -22.49
N ARG A 454 10.60 20.44 -23.27
CA ARG A 454 10.72 20.44 -24.75
C ARG A 454 10.86 21.85 -25.33
N LYS A 455 10.12 22.83 -24.80
CA LYS A 455 10.27 24.24 -25.22
C LYS A 455 11.64 24.80 -24.88
N ALA A 456 12.18 24.50 -23.70
CA ALA A 456 13.50 24.93 -23.27
C ALA A 456 14.63 24.34 -24.15
N ASP A 457 14.53 23.04 -24.45
CA ASP A 457 15.45 22.33 -25.35
C ASP A 457 15.51 22.98 -26.74
N GLY A 458 14.36 23.32 -27.31
CA GLY A 458 14.25 24.05 -28.58
C GLY A 458 14.90 25.46 -28.56
N LEU A 459 15.17 26.02 -27.37
CA LEU A 459 15.87 27.29 -27.15
C LEU A 459 17.34 27.10 -26.73
N GLY A 460 17.82 25.86 -26.67
CA GLY A 460 19.16 25.52 -26.22
C GLY A 460 19.37 25.66 -24.69
N LEU A 461 18.29 25.67 -23.92
CA LEU A 461 18.32 25.73 -22.46
C LEU A 461 18.10 24.32 -21.88
N ALA A 462 18.97 23.93 -20.95
CA ALA A 462 18.91 22.62 -20.28
C ALA A 462 18.84 22.78 -18.75
N PRO A 463 18.24 21.81 -18.03
CA PRO A 463 18.28 21.78 -16.57
C PRO A 463 19.72 21.72 -16.06
N ALA A 464 20.11 22.61 -15.14
CA ALA A 464 21.39 22.55 -14.46
C ALA A 464 21.18 22.66 -12.95
N PRO A 465 21.45 21.57 -12.18
CA PRO A 465 21.39 21.60 -10.73
C PRO A 465 22.62 22.28 -10.13
N GLY A 466 22.49 22.76 -8.89
CA GLY A 466 23.62 23.34 -8.14
C GLY A 466 24.03 24.77 -8.56
N VAL A 467 23.18 25.47 -9.30
CA VAL A 467 23.37 26.91 -9.57
C VAL A 467 23.07 27.68 -8.29
N GLU A 468 24.05 28.44 -7.80
CA GLU A 468 23.90 29.26 -6.60
C GLU A 468 22.70 30.21 -6.75
N GLY A 469 21.85 30.28 -5.71
CA GLY A 469 20.63 31.08 -5.72
C GLY A 469 19.44 30.43 -6.45
N THR A 470 19.48 29.14 -6.76
CA THR A 470 18.35 28.38 -7.33
C THR A 470 17.07 28.55 -6.52
N LEU A 471 17.18 28.64 -5.18
CA LEU A 471 16.07 28.75 -4.24
C LEU A 471 15.84 30.17 -3.70
N ALA A 472 16.36 31.20 -4.39
CA ALA A 472 16.27 32.60 -3.93
C ALA A 472 14.84 33.16 -3.84
N GLY A 473 13.87 32.53 -4.52
CA GLY A 473 12.47 32.91 -4.48
C GLY A 473 11.64 31.98 -3.59
N ALA A 474 10.62 32.53 -2.95
CA ALA A 474 9.70 31.74 -2.13
C ALA A 474 9.01 30.59 -2.89
N PRO A 475 8.59 30.76 -4.18
CA PRO A 475 8.01 29.66 -4.96
C PRO A 475 9.00 28.53 -5.25
N GLU A 476 10.27 28.85 -5.55
CA GLU A 476 11.32 27.89 -5.79
C GLU A 476 11.62 27.05 -4.54
N ALA A 477 11.79 27.73 -3.41
CA ALA A 477 12.05 27.10 -2.12
C ALA A 477 10.88 26.21 -1.66
N ALA A 478 9.63 26.65 -1.86
CA ALA A 478 8.45 25.87 -1.54
C ALA A 478 8.38 24.57 -2.37
N LEU A 479 8.70 24.67 -3.69
CA LEU A 479 8.69 23.52 -4.58
C LEU A 479 9.81 22.53 -4.20
N ALA A 480 11.02 23.01 -3.90
CA ALA A 480 12.11 22.15 -3.45
C ALA A 480 11.79 21.39 -2.15
N ARG A 481 11.13 22.05 -1.19
CA ARG A 481 10.66 21.41 0.05
C ARG A 481 9.61 20.34 -0.21
N ALA A 482 8.67 20.60 -1.12
CA ALA A 482 7.65 19.66 -1.50
C ALA A 482 8.27 18.41 -2.18
N ILE A 483 9.23 18.59 -3.09
CA ILE A 483 9.98 17.50 -3.73
C ILE A 483 10.72 16.66 -2.67
N ALA A 484 11.50 17.32 -1.81
CA ALA A 484 12.34 16.66 -0.82
C ALA A 484 11.57 15.80 0.21
N ARG A 485 10.27 16.03 0.34
CA ARG A 485 9.38 15.28 1.24
C ARG A 485 9.03 13.88 0.72
N TYR A 486 9.19 13.59 -0.56
CA TYR A 486 8.68 12.35 -1.15
C TYR A 486 9.18 11.06 -0.48
N PRO A 487 10.49 10.87 -0.17
CA PRO A 487 10.93 9.67 0.54
C PRO A 487 10.28 9.50 1.91
N GLU A 488 10.01 10.59 2.62
CA GLU A 488 9.32 10.57 3.91
C GLU A 488 7.87 10.09 3.79
N VAL A 489 7.18 10.48 2.69
CA VAL A 489 5.81 10.02 2.40
C VAL A 489 5.80 8.51 2.17
N VAL A 490 6.81 7.97 1.49
CA VAL A 490 6.96 6.53 1.28
C VAL A 490 7.23 5.83 2.62
N GLU A 491 8.16 6.34 3.43
CA GLU A 491 8.47 5.80 4.76
C GLU A 491 7.25 5.76 5.68
N ASP A 492 6.49 6.85 5.73
CA ASP A 492 5.30 6.96 6.56
C ASP A 492 4.21 5.96 6.10
N ALA A 493 4.04 5.82 4.77
CA ALA A 493 3.12 4.84 4.20
C ALA A 493 3.52 3.39 4.51
N VAL A 494 4.83 3.08 4.48
CA VAL A 494 5.37 1.76 4.85
C VAL A 494 5.18 1.49 6.34
N ALA A 495 5.48 2.48 7.20
CA ALA A 495 5.42 2.31 8.65
C ALA A 495 3.98 2.14 9.16
N ALA A 496 3.02 2.83 8.53
CA ALA A 496 1.61 2.76 8.88
C ALA A 496 0.86 1.64 8.13
N GLU A 497 1.46 1.03 7.10
CA GLU A 497 0.80 0.14 6.14
C GLU A 497 -0.46 0.78 5.53
N GLU A 498 -0.46 2.12 5.43
CA GLU A 498 -1.52 2.94 4.88
C GLU A 498 -1.02 3.75 3.68
N THR A 499 -1.83 3.85 2.63
CA THR A 499 -1.40 4.35 1.33
C THR A 499 -2.11 5.62 0.86
N HIS A 500 -3.18 6.05 1.54
CA HIS A 500 -4.00 7.20 1.13
C HIS A 500 -3.25 8.55 1.17
N GLY A 501 -2.20 8.69 1.99
CA GLY A 501 -1.34 9.88 2.03
C GLY A 501 -0.61 10.17 0.72
N ILE A 502 -0.43 9.15 -0.16
CA ILE A 502 0.28 9.29 -1.43
C ILE A 502 -0.50 10.16 -2.42
N THR A 503 -1.84 9.99 -2.50
CA THR A 503 -2.69 10.82 -3.39
C THR A 503 -2.78 12.26 -2.90
N ALA A 504 -2.81 12.46 -1.57
CA ALA A 504 -2.76 13.79 -0.98
C ALA A 504 -1.44 14.50 -1.31
N TYR A 505 -0.32 13.80 -1.16
CA TYR A 505 1.00 14.32 -1.53
C TYR A 505 1.11 14.64 -3.03
N ALA A 506 0.63 13.77 -3.91
CA ALA A 506 0.64 14.01 -5.35
C ALA A 506 -0.12 15.30 -5.72
N THR A 507 -1.28 15.52 -5.08
CA THR A 507 -2.09 16.71 -5.28
C THR A 507 -1.38 17.97 -4.75
N GLU A 508 -0.76 17.89 -3.58
CA GLU A 508 0.02 18.97 -2.97
C GLU A 508 1.20 19.36 -3.87
N LEU A 509 1.97 18.38 -4.35
CA LEU A 509 3.13 18.61 -5.22
C LEU A 509 2.69 19.26 -6.55
N ALA A 510 1.61 18.77 -7.17
CA ALA A 510 1.07 19.36 -8.39
C ALA A 510 0.60 20.81 -8.16
N THR A 511 -0.05 21.08 -7.03
CA THR A 511 -0.52 22.44 -6.65
C THR A 511 0.66 23.38 -6.43
N THR A 512 1.69 22.93 -5.73
CA THR A 512 2.91 23.72 -5.48
C THR A 512 3.64 24.02 -6.79
N PHE A 513 3.72 23.03 -7.71
CA PHE A 513 4.28 23.26 -9.03
C PHE A 513 3.46 24.27 -9.86
N HIS A 514 2.15 24.20 -9.83
CA HIS A 514 1.32 25.19 -10.55
C HIS A 514 1.48 26.60 -9.98
N GLY A 515 1.66 26.74 -8.66
CA GLY A 515 2.02 28.02 -8.02
C GLY A 515 3.37 28.53 -8.49
N PHE A 516 4.40 27.69 -8.45
CA PHE A 516 5.72 28.01 -8.97
C PHE A 516 5.68 28.46 -10.44
N TYR A 517 5.00 27.70 -11.29
CA TYR A 517 4.90 28.02 -12.72
C TYR A 517 4.16 29.33 -13.02
N ARG A 518 3.18 29.70 -12.19
CA ARG A 518 2.45 30.96 -12.32
C ARG A 518 3.32 32.14 -11.90
N ASP A 519 4.08 32.00 -10.81
CA ASP A 519 4.76 33.10 -10.13
C ASP A 519 6.22 33.26 -10.58
N ALA A 520 6.78 32.24 -11.27
CA ALA A 520 8.17 32.23 -11.77
C ALA A 520 8.21 32.01 -13.29
N ARG A 521 8.92 32.85 -14.04
CA ARG A 521 9.19 32.64 -15.46
C ARG A 521 10.25 31.53 -15.63
N VAL A 522 9.79 30.29 -15.83
CA VAL A 522 10.69 29.11 -15.87
C VAL A 522 11.67 29.14 -17.04
N VAL A 523 11.23 29.61 -18.22
CA VAL A 523 12.06 29.69 -19.44
C VAL A 523 12.19 31.14 -19.84
N ASP A 524 13.38 31.69 -19.66
CA ASP A 524 13.77 33.04 -20.03
C ASP A 524 15.15 33.00 -20.74
N PRO A 525 15.19 33.20 -22.06
CA PRO A 525 16.46 33.22 -22.80
C PRO A 525 17.40 34.35 -22.39
N ASP A 526 16.86 35.44 -21.81
CA ASP A 526 17.66 36.56 -21.35
C ASP A 526 18.32 36.29 -19.98
N GLU A 527 17.83 35.28 -19.22
CA GLU A 527 18.37 34.83 -17.94
C GLU A 527 18.67 33.30 -17.98
N PRO A 528 19.66 32.85 -18.78
CA PRO A 528 19.85 31.42 -19.04
C PRO A 528 20.25 30.61 -17.80
N GLU A 529 21.05 31.15 -16.90
CA GLU A 529 21.45 30.48 -15.64
C GLU A 529 20.26 30.26 -14.72
N ARG A 530 19.42 31.29 -14.55
CA ARG A 530 18.21 31.20 -13.75
C ARG A 530 17.18 30.27 -14.37
N SER A 531 17.07 30.29 -15.69
CA SER A 531 16.24 29.31 -16.42
C SER A 531 16.74 27.88 -16.20
N ALA A 532 18.05 27.64 -16.30
CA ALA A 532 18.61 26.32 -16.09
C ALA A 532 18.32 25.78 -14.67
N ALA A 533 18.43 26.62 -13.65
CA ALA A 533 18.09 26.31 -12.27
C ALA A 533 16.59 25.99 -12.08
N ARG A 534 15.70 26.79 -12.65
CA ARG A 534 14.24 26.56 -12.61
C ARG A 534 13.81 25.34 -13.40
N LEU A 535 14.49 25.05 -14.50
CA LEU A 535 14.31 23.81 -15.27
C LEU A 535 14.75 22.58 -14.48
N ALA A 536 15.79 22.69 -13.65
CA ALA A 536 16.22 21.62 -12.74
C ALA A 536 15.12 21.28 -11.72
N LEU A 537 14.51 22.30 -11.10
CA LEU A 537 13.35 22.12 -10.21
C LEU A 537 12.15 21.51 -10.95
N ALA A 538 11.83 21.99 -12.15
CA ALA A 538 10.74 21.45 -12.95
C ALA A 538 11.00 19.96 -13.29
N ARG A 539 12.23 19.60 -13.72
CA ARG A 539 12.58 18.22 -14.01
C ARG A 539 12.51 17.32 -12.77
N ALA A 540 13.03 17.77 -11.63
CA ALA A 540 12.93 17.04 -10.36
C ALA A 540 11.47 16.84 -9.95
N THR A 541 10.61 17.84 -10.16
CA THR A 541 9.15 17.72 -9.95
C THR A 541 8.55 16.66 -10.86
N GLN A 542 8.91 16.64 -12.14
CA GLN A 542 8.43 15.65 -13.11
C GLN A 542 8.79 14.23 -12.66
N VAL A 543 10.04 14.00 -12.28
CA VAL A 543 10.54 12.71 -11.78
C VAL A 543 9.73 12.30 -10.53
N THR A 544 9.54 13.23 -9.60
CA THR A 544 8.81 12.96 -8.35
C THR A 544 7.33 12.64 -8.60
N LEU A 545 6.67 13.37 -9.50
CA LEU A 545 5.29 13.07 -9.90
C LEU A 545 5.18 11.71 -10.59
N ALA A 546 6.13 11.38 -11.49
CA ALA A 546 6.16 10.08 -12.15
C ALA A 546 6.36 8.94 -11.16
N ALA A 547 7.29 9.08 -10.21
CA ALA A 547 7.51 8.11 -9.14
C ALA A 547 6.27 7.94 -8.25
N THR A 548 5.62 9.04 -7.86
CA THR A 548 4.39 9.02 -7.05
C THR A 548 3.23 8.34 -7.80
N LEU A 549 3.01 8.69 -9.07
CA LEU A 549 2.00 8.05 -9.91
C LEU A 549 2.32 6.56 -10.13
N GLY A 550 3.60 6.21 -10.29
CA GLY A 550 4.06 4.82 -10.40
C GLY A 550 3.73 3.98 -9.16
N LEU A 551 3.87 4.54 -7.95
CA LEU A 551 3.42 3.88 -6.72
C LEU A 551 1.92 3.62 -6.72
N LEU A 552 1.13 4.55 -7.26
CA LEU A 552 -0.31 4.38 -7.42
C LEU A 552 -0.68 3.42 -8.56
N GLY A 553 0.30 2.99 -9.38
CA GLY A 553 0.07 2.23 -10.60
C GLY A 553 -0.63 3.03 -11.68
N ILE A 554 -0.46 4.34 -11.69
CA ILE A 554 -1.06 5.31 -12.60
C ILE A 554 -0.02 5.78 -13.61
N SER A 555 -0.43 5.98 -14.85
CA SER A 555 0.45 6.45 -15.91
C SER A 555 0.86 7.92 -15.73
N ALA A 556 2.11 8.25 -16.10
CA ALA A 556 2.65 9.59 -16.10
C ALA A 556 2.87 10.06 -17.56
N PRO A 557 1.83 10.62 -18.25
CA PRO A 557 1.92 10.95 -19.67
C PRO A 557 2.76 12.21 -19.90
N GLU A 558 3.46 12.26 -21.03
CA GLU A 558 4.21 13.45 -21.46
C GLU A 558 3.35 14.46 -22.25
N SER A 559 2.12 14.08 -22.61
CA SER A 559 1.15 14.93 -23.30
C SER A 559 -0.27 14.53 -22.92
N MET A 560 -1.16 15.52 -22.83
CA MET A 560 -2.59 15.36 -22.56
C MET A 560 -3.39 16.28 -23.49
#